data_480ec92b7619883aaf04c34306472d4e
#
_entry.id   480ec92b7619883aaf04c34306472d4e
#
_cell.length_a   1.000
_cell.length_b   1.000
_cell.length_c   1.000
_cell.angle_alpha   90.00
_cell.angle_beta   90.00
_cell.angle_gamma   90.00
#
_symmetry.space_group_name_H-M   'P 1'
#
loop_
_entity.id
_entity.type
_entity.pdbx_description
1 polymer ?
#
loop_
_entity_poly.entity_id
_entity_poly.type
_entity_poly.pdbx_seq_one_letter_code
_entity_poly.pdbx_strand_id
1 'polypeptide(L)'
;WEGKKIIFPEKTQFALYGKDFVFDTIPDAEFKILTYVDSTGCASCKLRLPSWLDFIAQLDSMKLNVPILFILHPFDSRELKAILSRDNFNYPVCMDTKDEFNKLNHFPPDFQFQTFLLNRNNEVLAIGNPVHNYRIKEFYLKMFLKGDLENETGDQTTIEANTTINLGHLK
;
A
#
# COMPACT_ATOMS: atom_id res chain seq x y z
N TRP A 1 -9.36 -14.50 -3.59
CA TRP A 1 -8.84 -13.37 -2.82
C TRP A 1 -9.57 -12.07 -3.14
N GLU A 2 -9.97 -11.84 -4.40
CA GLU A 2 -10.78 -10.68 -4.74
C GLU A 2 -12.04 -10.59 -3.87
N GLY A 3 -12.31 -9.41 -3.33
CA GLY A 3 -13.39 -9.15 -2.37
C GLY A 3 -13.10 -9.58 -0.93
N LYS A 4 -12.03 -10.33 -0.65
CA LYS A 4 -11.64 -10.69 0.71
C LYS A 4 -11.13 -9.45 1.45
N LYS A 5 -11.61 -9.22 2.67
CA LYS A 5 -11.13 -8.14 3.53
C LYS A 5 -9.85 -8.56 4.25
N ILE A 6 -8.82 -7.73 4.18
CA ILE A 6 -7.59 -7.91 4.97
C ILE A 6 -7.84 -7.48 6.42
N ILE A 7 -7.47 -8.33 7.35
CA ILE A 7 -7.56 -8.08 8.79
C ILE A 7 -6.19 -7.59 9.28
N PHE A 8 -6.17 -6.41 9.88
CA PHE A 8 -4.97 -5.84 10.49
C PHE A 8 -4.91 -6.18 11.97
N PRO A 9 -3.75 -6.63 12.50
CA PRO A 9 -3.56 -6.79 13.93
C PRO A 9 -3.77 -5.47 14.69
N GLU A 10 -4.26 -5.53 15.95
CA GLU A 10 -4.51 -4.35 16.78
C GLU A 10 -3.27 -3.46 16.99
N LYS A 11 -2.09 -4.08 17.01
CA LYS A 11 -0.80 -3.39 17.20
C LYS A 11 0.04 -3.43 15.93
N THR A 12 -0.47 -2.78 14.89
CA THR A 12 0.28 -2.61 13.64
C THR A 12 1.06 -1.31 13.70
N GLN A 13 2.39 -1.38 13.66
CA GLN A 13 3.26 -0.20 13.72
C GLN A 13 4.22 -0.18 12.55
N PHE A 14 4.34 0.98 11.92
CA PHE A 14 5.26 1.23 10.82
C PHE A 14 6.41 2.11 11.27
N ALA A 15 7.63 1.71 10.93
CA ALA A 15 8.86 2.38 11.32
C ALA A 15 9.88 2.43 10.18
N LEU A 16 10.71 3.47 10.14
CA LEU A 16 11.85 3.56 9.22
C LEU A 16 12.95 2.61 9.69
N TYR A 17 13.49 1.84 8.75
CA TYR A 17 14.55 0.83 9.01
C TYR A 17 14.19 -0.14 10.15
N GLY A 18 12.91 -0.29 10.48
CA GLY A 18 12.44 -1.08 11.60
C GLY A 18 12.89 -0.56 12.98
N LYS A 19 13.15 0.73 13.10
CA LYS A 19 13.64 1.39 14.34
C LYS A 19 12.81 2.60 14.72
N ASP A 20 12.70 3.59 13.81
CA ASP A 20 12.11 4.88 14.11
C ASP A 20 10.62 4.84 13.76
N PHE A 21 9.77 4.89 14.78
CA PHE A 21 8.31 4.91 14.63
C PHE A 21 7.85 6.05 13.71
N VAL A 22 6.90 5.74 12.83
CA VAL A 22 6.29 6.72 11.92
C VAL A 22 4.78 6.82 12.14
N PHE A 23 4.05 5.69 12.06
CA PHE A 23 2.60 5.66 12.28
C PHE A 23 2.12 4.26 12.70
N ASP A 24 0.95 4.20 13.31
CA ASP A 24 0.27 2.96 13.78
C ASP A 24 -1.19 2.85 13.28
N THR A 25 -1.61 3.76 12.43
CA THR A 25 -2.94 3.77 11.83
C THR A 25 -2.86 3.42 10.35
N ILE A 26 -3.79 2.59 9.87
CA ILE A 26 -3.86 2.27 8.45
C ILE A 26 -4.37 3.49 7.69
N PRO A 27 -3.63 4.00 6.68
CA PRO A 27 -4.02 5.19 5.95
C PRO A 27 -5.42 5.06 5.32
N ASP A 28 -6.24 6.12 5.48
CA ASP A 28 -7.51 6.24 4.77
C ASP A 28 -7.23 6.76 3.35
N ALA A 29 -7.05 5.85 2.42
CA ALA A 29 -6.81 6.14 1.02
C ALA A 29 -7.71 5.28 0.14
N GLU A 30 -8.10 5.79 -1.02
CA GLU A 30 -8.95 5.08 -1.98
C GLU A 30 -8.33 3.76 -2.41
N PHE A 31 -7.03 3.79 -2.70
CA PHE A 31 -6.22 2.61 -3.00
C PHE A 31 -5.04 2.51 -2.03
N LYS A 32 -4.71 1.28 -1.68
CA LYS A 32 -3.52 0.92 -0.89
C LYS A 32 -2.89 -0.32 -1.49
N ILE A 33 -1.57 -0.42 -1.47
CA ILE A 33 -0.88 -1.66 -1.79
C ILE A 33 -0.40 -2.28 -0.47
N LEU A 34 -0.74 -3.53 -0.22
CA LEU A 34 -0.15 -4.31 0.86
C LEU A 34 0.77 -5.35 0.27
N THR A 35 2.03 -5.39 0.71
CA THR A 35 2.96 -6.47 0.37
C THR A 35 3.43 -7.16 1.64
N TYR A 36 3.15 -8.47 1.72
CA TYR A 36 3.62 -9.32 2.79
C TYR A 36 4.85 -10.09 2.32
N VAL A 37 5.87 -10.16 3.16
CA VAL A 37 7.09 -10.93 2.89
C VAL A 37 7.35 -11.84 4.07
N ASP A 38 7.24 -13.15 3.84
CA ASP A 38 7.50 -14.17 4.83
C ASP A 38 8.99 -14.42 5.08
N SER A 39 9.30 -15.20 6.11
CA SER A 39 10.67 -15.54 6.53
C SER A 39 11.35 -16.61 5.67
N THR A 40 10.68 -17.15 4.64
CA THR A 40 11.23 -18.25 3.85
C THR A 40 12.12 -17.75 2.72
N GLY A 41 13.26 -18.40 2.50
CA GLY A 41 14.16 -18.13 1.37
C GLY A 41 14.86 -16.77 1.43
N CYS A 42 15.18 -16.22 0.25
CA CYS A 42 15.98 -15.01 0.10
C CYS A 42 15.12 -13.74 0.27
N ALA A 43 15.24 -13.04 1.42
CA ALA A 43 14.52 -11.80 1.69
C ALA A 43 14.81 -10.70 0.65
N SER A 44 16.07 -10.47 0.29
CA SER A 44 16.46 -9.46 -0.71
C SER A 44 15.86 -9.76 -2.09
N CYS A 45 15.76 -11.04 -2.47
CA CYS A 45 15.20 -11.46 -3.76
C CYS A 45 13.69 -11.19 -3.84
N LYS A 46 12.97 -11.42 -2.73
CA LYS A 46 11.54 -11.17 -2.64
C LYS A 46 11.23 -9.68 -2.55
N LEU A 47 11.99 -8.95 -1.74
CA LEU A 47 11.76 -7.53 -1.49
C LEU A 47 12.04 -6.66 -2.72
N ARG A 48 13.16 -6.87 -3.43
CA ARG A 48 13.57 -6.01 -4.57
C ARG A 48 13.42 -4.52 -4.26
N LEU A 49 13.97 -4.10 -3.12
CA LEU A 49 13.80 -2.74 -2.58
C LEU A 49 14.13 -1.61 -3.56
N PRO A 50 15.19 -1.67 -4.39
CA PRO A 50 15.43 -0.64 -5.40
C PRO A 50 14.26 -0.48 -6.37
N SER A 51 13.65 -1.58 -6.82
CA SER A 51 12.49 -1.53 -7.73
C SER A 51 11.24 -0.92 -7.07
N TRP A 52 11.08 -1.11 -5.75
CA TRP A 52 10.03 -0.43 -4.99
C TRP A 52 10.29 1.07 -4.88
N LEU A 53 11.53 1.50 -4.62
CA LEU A 53 11.89 2.93 -4.59
C LEU A 53 11.61 3.59 -5.94
N ASP A 54 11.94 2.94 -7.07
CA ASP A 54 11.61 3.42 -8.40
C ASP A 54 10.09 3.54 -8.61
N PHE A 55 9.33 2.56 -8.13
CA PHE A 55 7.86 2.60 -8.26
C PHE A 55 7.24 3.69 -7.38
N ILE A 56 7.71 3.87 -6.16
CA ILE A 56 7.30 4.96 -5.24
C ILE A 56 7.58 6.31 -5.90
N ALA A 57 8.80 6.51 -6.42
CA ALA A 57 9.16 7.75 -7.13
C ALA A 57 8.28 8.00 -8.36
N GLN A 58 7.86 6.95 -9.05
CA GLN A 58 6.92 7.06 -10.18
C GLN A 58 5.54 7.52 -9.69
N LEU A 59 4.99 6.94 -8.61
CA LEU A 59 3.72 7.36 -8.03
C LEU A 59 3.77 8.84 -7.59
N ASP A 60 4.85 9.24 -6.93
CA ASP A 60 5.07 10.63 -6.50
C ASP A 60 5.12 11.60 -7.69
N SER A 61 5.83 11.23 -8.76
CA SER A 61 5.91 12.04 -9.98
C SER A 61 4.56 12.23 -10.68
N MET A 62 3.68 11.24 -10.56
CA MET A 62 2.31 11.25 -11.06
C MET A 62 1.33 11.89 -10.09
N LYS A 63 1.79 12.32 -8.90
CA LYS A 63 0.98 12.88 -7.79
C LYS A 63 -0.11 11.91 -7.28
N LEU A 64 0.11 10.62 -7.42
CA LEU A 64 -0.80 9.58 -6.97
C LEU A 64 -0.54 9.25 -5.49
N ASN A 65 -1.52 9.51 -4.63
CA ASN A 65 -1.44 9.21 -3.20
C ASN A 65 -1.88 7.76 -2.93
N VAL A 66 -0.97 6.81 -3.15
CA VAL A 66 -1.22 5.38 -2.91
C VAL A 66 -0.24 4.87 -1.86
N PRO A 67 -0.64 4.77 -0.60
CA PRO A 67 0.20 4.20 0.45
C PRO A 67 0.56 2.74 0.17
N ILE A 68 1.82 2.38 0.44
CA ILE A 68 2.30 1.02 0.33
C ILE A 68 2.61 0.49 1.73
N LEU A 69 1.94 -0.58 2.12
CA LEU A 69 2.04 -1.20 3.43
C LEU A 69 2.97 -2.41 3.32
N PHE A 70 4.24 -2.23 3.73
CA PHE A 70 5.22 -3.30 3.78
C PHE A 70 5.09 -4.05 5.10
N ILE A 71 4.63 -5.29 5.06
CA ILE A 71 4.51 -6.19 6.20
C ILE A 71 5.60 -7.26 6.07
N LEU A 72 6.58 -7.20 6.97
CA LEU A 72 7.77 -8.02 6.88
C LEU A 72 7.86 -8.95 8.09
N HIS A 73 7.74 -10.26 7.83
CA HIS A 73 7.97 -11.30 8.82
C HIS A 73 9.37 -11.90 8.64
N PRO A 74 10.40 -11.39 9.36
CA PRO A 74 11.78 -11.81 9.16
C PRO A 74 12.11 -13.09 9.95
N PHE A 75 12.96 -13.93 9.38
CA PHE A 75 13.65 -14.97 10.15
C PHE A 75 14.62 -14.36 11.16
N ASP A 76 15.42 -13.37 10.75
CA ASP A 76 16.27 -12.56 11.62
C ASP A 76 15.99 -11.06 11.37
N SER A 77 15.49 -10.38 12.39
CA SER A 77 15.19 -8.95 12.33
C SER A 77 16.44 -8.08 12.14
N ARG A 78 17.61 -8.55 12.56
CA ARG A 78 18.89 -7.81 12.39
C ARG A 78 19.32 -7.85 10.93
N GLU A 79 19.22 -9.02 10.30
CA GLU A 79 19.49 -9.17 8.87
C GLU A 79 18.58 -8.27 8.02
N LEU A 80 17.28 -8.30 8.30
CA LEU A 80 16.33 -7.46 7.57
C LEU A 80 16.60 -5.97 7.75
N LYS A 81 16.90 -5.51 8.96
CA LYS A 81 17.29 -4.11 9.22
C LYS A 81 18.58 -3.73 8.47
N ALA A 82 19.53 -4.65 8.38
CA ALA A 82 20.77 -4.43 7.61
C ALA A 82 20.47 -4.31 6.09
N ILE A 83 19.56 -5.13 5.57
CA ILE A 83 19.10 -5.05 4.16
C ILE A 83 18.43 -3.70 3.89
N LEU A 84 17.49 -3.28 4.74
CA LEU A 84 16.79 -2.00 4.61
C LEU A 84 17.79 -0.82 4.62
N SER A 85 18.77 -0.86 5.52
CA SER A 85 19.79 0.19 5.63
C SER A 85 20.77 0.18 4.45
N ARG A 86 21.23 -0.99 4.01
CA ARG A 86 22.15 -1.15 2.87
C ARG A 86 21.53 -0.59 1.59
N ASP A 87 20.26 -0.88 1.36
CA ASP A 87 19.54 -0.47 0.15
C ASP A 87 18.92 0.93 0.31
N ASN A 88 19.24 1.64 1.40
CA ASN A 88 18.73 2.97 1.73
C ASN A 88 17.20 3.08 1.59
N PHE A 89 16.50 2.04 2.06
CA PHE A 89 15.05 1.96 1.97
C PHE A 89 14.38 2.84 3.03
N ASN A 90 14.23 4.11 2.74
CA ASN A 90 13.67 5.14 3.60
C ASN A 90 12.13 5.22 3.55
N TYR A 91 11.47 4.07 3.41
CA TYR A 91 10.01 3.96 3.44
C TYR A 91 9.57 3.15 4.67
N PRO A 92 8.44 3.53 5.31
CA PRO A 92 7.99 2.83 6.52
C PRO A 92 7.65 1.36 6.29
N VAL A 93 8.09 0.50 7.20
CA VAL A 93 7.80 -0.94 7.18
C VAL A 93 7.25 -1.40 8.53
N CYS A 94 6.36 -2.37 8.52
CA CYS A 94 5.89 -3.07 9.71
C CYS A 94 6.70 -4.36 9.88
N MET A 95 7.40 -4.49 11.01
CA MET A 95 8.16 -5.69 11.39
C MET A 95 7.23 -6.64 12.15
N ASP A 96 6.60 -7.57 11.44
CA ASP A 96 5.70 -8.58 12.02
C ASP A 96 6.48 -9.81 12.52
N THR A 97 7.21 -9.65 13.60
CA THR A 97 8.07 -10.71 14.15
C THR A 97 7.30 -11.93 14.65
N LYS A 98 6.01 -11.80 14.91
CA LYS A 98 5.14 -12.88 15.40
C LYS A 98 4.28 -13.51 14.32
N ASP A 99 4.40 -13.04 13.07
CA ASP A 99 3.57 -13.49 11.94
C ASP A 99 2.07 -13.33 12.20
N GLU A 100 1.67 -12.25 12.85
CA GLU A 100 0.28 -12.00 13.22
C GLU A 100 -0.58 -11.73 11.99
N PHE A 101 -0.04 -11.04 10.99
CA PHE A 101 -0.74 -10.80 9.72
C PHE A 101 -1.09 -12.08 8.99
N ASN A 102 -0.14 -13.01 8.85
CA ASN A 102 -0.39 -14.26 8.16
C ASN A 102 -1.33 -15.18 8.95
N LYS A 103 -1.22 -15.20 10.28
CA LYS A 103 -2.15 -15.96 11.14
C LYS A 103 -3.59 -15.50 11.00
N LEU A 104 -3.83 -14.20 10.83
CA LEU A 104 -5.17 -13.64 10.65
C LEU A 104 -5.70 -13.82 9.23
N ASN A 105 -4.83 -13.71 8.22
CA ASN A 105 -5.25 -13.62 6.83
C ASN A 105 -5.03 -14.91 6.02
N HIS A 106 -4.11 -15.80 6.45
CA HIS A 106 -3.73 -17.01 5.73
C HIS A 106 -3.27 -16.70 4.31
N PHE A 107 -2.22 -15.88 4.18
CA PHE A 107 -1.69 -15.47 2.88
C PHE A 107 -1.25 -16.67 2.01
N PRO A 108 -1.28 -16.52 0.68
CA PRO A 108 -0.78 -17.57 -0.20
C PRO A 108 0.67 -17.92 0.12
N PRO A 109 1.06 -19.21 0.04
CA PRO A 109 2.44 -19.62 0.32
C PRO A 109 3.43 -19.17 -0.76
N ASP A 110 2.95 -18.95 -1.98
CA ASP A 110 3.79 -18.44 -3.08
C ASP A 110 3.92 -16.92 -2.96
N PHE A 111 5.16 -16.44 -2.81
CA PHE A 111 5.47 -15.02 -2.65
C PHE A 111 4.98 -14.13 -3.81
N GLN A 112 4.79 -14.70 -5.01
CA GLN A 112 4.26 -13.97 -6.17
C GLN A 112 2.83 -13.47 -5.94
N PHE A 113 2.10 -14.11 -5.02
CA PHE A 113 0.71 -13.79 -4.67
C PHE A 113 0.57 -13.13 -3.28
N GLN A 114 1.66 -12.64 -2.70
CA GLN A 114 1.69 -11.99 -1.38
C GLN A 114 1.64 -10.45 -1.47
N THR A 115 1.27 -9.89 -2.62
CA THR A 115 1.03 -8.46 -2.80
C THR A 115 -0.38 -8.23 -3.30
N PHE A 116 -1.08 -7.29 -2.67
CA PHE A 116 -2.51 -7.05 -2.85
C PHE A 116 -2.78 -5.57 -3.11
N LEU A 117 -3.60 -5.27 -4.11
CA LEU A 117 -4.24 -3.97 -4.25
C LEU A 117 -5.50 -3.96 -3.38
N LEU A 118 -5.63 -3.00 -2.50
CA LEU A 118 -6.77 -2.85 -1.59
C LEU A 118 -7.55 -1.58 -1.90
N ASN A 119 -8.86 -1.62 -1.70
CA ASN A 119 -9.71 -0.44 -1.67
C ASN A 119 -9.66 0.26 -0.29
N ARG A 120 -10.43 1.34 -0.14
CA ARG A 120 -10.55 2.10 1.12
C ARG A 120 -10.94 1.22 2.31
N ASN A 121 -11.81 0.24 2.11
CA ASN A 121 -12.32 -0.67 3.13
C ASN A 121 -11.37 -1.85 3.45
N ASN A 122 -10.16 -1.86 2.87
CA ASN A 122 -9.17 -2.93 2.96
C ASN A 122 -9.63 -4.25 2.31
N GLU A 123 -10.51 -4.18 1.32
CA GLU A 123 -10.90 -5.33 0.51
C GLU A 123 -9.97 -5.47 -0.70
N VAL A 124 -9.61 -6.70 -1.02
CA VAL A 124 -8.71 -7.02 -2.12
C VAL A 124 -9.39 -6.78 -3.47
N LEU A 125 -8.84 -5.88 -4.25
CA LEU A 125 -9.25 -5.61 -5.63
C LEU A 125 -8.48 -6.45 -6.65
N ALA A 126 -7.20 -6.70 -6.38
CA ALA A 126 -6.34 -7.49 -7.25
C ALA A 126 -5.16 -8.07 -6.47
N ILE A 127 -4.55 -9.12 -7.03
CA ILE A 127 -3.34 -9.77 -6.51
C ILE A 127 -2.22 -9.66 -7.53
N GLY A 128 -1.02 -9.43 -7.06
CA GLY A 128 0.21 -9.45 -7.84
C GLY A 128 1.13 -8.31 -7.49
N ASN A 129 2.42 -8.55 -7.68
CA ASN A 129 3.45 -7.59 -7.30
C ASN A 129 3.85 -6.71 -8.49
N PRO A 130 3.63 -5.38 -8.41
CA PRO A 130 3.91 -4.46 -9.52
C PRO A 130 5.41 -4.30 -9.83
N VAL A 131 6.30 -4.61 -8.87
CA VAL A 131 7.76 -4.54 -9.10
C VAL A 131 8.33 -5.84 -9.66
N HIS A 132 7.58 -6.92 -9.64
CA HIS A 132 7.96 -8.21 -10.22
C HIS A 132 7.31 -8.45 -11.59
N ASN A 133 6.18 -7.79 -11.88
CA ASN A 133 5.41 -8.00 -13.09
C ASN A 133 4.93 -6.67 -13.69
N TYR A 134 5.45 -6.36 -14.88
CA TYR A 134 5.12 -5.12 -15.59
C TYR A 134 3.62 -4.98 -15.93
N ARG A 135 2.94 -6.08 -16.29
CA ARG A 135 1.49 -6.04 -16.59
C ARG A 135 0.66 -5.70 -15.36
N ILE A 136 1.06 -6.22 -14.20
CA ILE A 136 0.44 -5.87 -12.91
C ILE A 136 0.68 -4.38 -12.61
N LYS A 137 1.91 -3.90 -12.82
CA LYS A 137 2.24 -2.48 -12.66
C LYS A 137 1.36 -1.57 -13.52
N GLU A 138 1.23 -1.88 -14.81
CA GLU A 138 0.36 -1.12 -15.71
C GLU A 138 -1.11 -1.15 -15.28
N PHE A 139 -1.59 -2.31 -14.86
CA PHE A 139 -2.95 -2.46 -14.37
C PHE A 139 -3.20 -1.58 -13.13
N TYR A 140 -2.30 -1.60 -12.15
CA TYR A 140 -2.41 -0.77 -10.95
C TYR A 140 -2.42 0.72 -11.30
N LEU A 141 -1.49 1.17 -12.13
CA LEU A 141 -1.44 2.57 -12.56
C LEU A 141 -2.71 3.02 -13.27
N LYS A 142 -3.31 2.18 -14.12
CA LYS A 142 -4.61 2.47 -14.76
C LYS A 142 -5.75 2.61 -13.74
N MET A 143 -5.76 1.75 -12.72
CA MET A 143 -6.76 1.83 -11.63
C MET A 143 -6.63 3.14 -10.86
N PHE A 144 -5.40 3.53 -10.49
CA PHE A 144 -5.15 4.76 -9.73
C PHE A 144 -5.56 6.02 -10.50
N LEU A 145 -5.18 6.10 -11.78
CA LEU A 145 -5.54 7.24 -12.63
C LEU A 145 -7.05 7.35 -12.86
N LYS A 146 -7.76 6.23 -12.94
CA LYS A 146 -9.22 6.25 -13.08
C LYS A 146 -9.89 6.78 -11.80
N GLY A 147 -9.47 6.31 -10.63
CA GLY A 147 -9.99 6.79 -9.34
C GLY A 147 -9.73 8.27 -9.11
N ASP A 148 -8.54 8.76 -9.46
CA ASP A 148 -8.18 10.17 -9.36
C ASP A 148 -9.12 11.06 -10.19
N LEU A 149 -9.42 10.67 -11.43
CA LEU A 149 -10.37 11.38 -12.32
C LEU A 149 -11.80 11.39 -11.77
N GLU A 150 -12.25 10.29 -11.15
CA GLU A 150 -13.60 10.20 -10.57
C GLU A 150 -13.72 11.12 -9.33
N ASN A 151 -12.66 11.27 -8.55
CA ASN A 151 -12.62 12.18 -7.40
C ASN A 151 -12.64 13.66 -7.83
N GLU A 152 -11.89 14.04 -8.86
CA GLU A 152 -11.87 15.42 -9.39
C GLU A 152 -13.23 15.83 -9.95
N THR A 153 -13.94 14.94 -10.65
CA THR A 153 -15.28 15.21 -11.20
C THR A 153 -16.37 15.24 -10.13
N GLY A 154 -16.22 14.46 -9.05
CA GLY A 154 -17.13 14.46 -7.90
C GLY A 154 -17.09 15.77 -7.11
N ASP A 155 -15.93 16.40 -6.99
CA ASP A 155 -15.75 17.65 -6.25
C ASP A 155 -16.33 18.87 -7.02
N GLN A 156 -16.27 18.86 -8.35
CA GLN A 156 -16.85 19.93 -9.17
C GLN A 156 -18.39 19.95 -9.12
N THR A 157 -19.04 18.78 -9.02
CA THR A 157 -20.50 18.68 -8.92
C THR A 157 -21.02 19.25 -7.59
N THR A 158 -20.22 19.17 -6.53
CA THR A 158 -20.60 19.69 -5.21
C THR A 158 -20.48 21.22 -5.15
N ILE A 159 -19.55 21.82 -5.91
CA ILE A 159 -19.37 23.29 -5.98
C ILE A 159 -20.48 23.92 -6.80
N GLU A 160 -20.91 23.34 -7.91
CA GLU A 160 -22.02 23.84 -8.73
C GLU A 160 -23.37 23.76 -8.02
N ALA A 161 -23.63 22.71 -7.23
CA ALA A 161 -24.85 22.59 -6.44
C ALA A 161 -24.97 23.64 -5.31
N ASN A 162 -23.86 24.11 -4.74
CA ASN A 162 -23.85 25.14 -3.71
C ASN A 162 -23.92 26.58 -4.25
N THR A 163 -23.62 26.81 -5.53
CA THR A 163 -23.68 28.15 -6.16
C THR A 163 -25.08 28.52 -6.60
N THR A 164 -25.99 27.56 -6.77
CA THR A 164 -27.35 27.78 -7.31
C THR A 164 -28.38 28.15 -6.21
N ILE A 165 -28.04 28.10 -4.93
CA ILE A 165 -29.00 28.36 -3.83
C ILE A 165 -28.99 29.83 -3.33
N ASN A 166 -28.16 30.74 -3.82
CA ASN A 166 -28.00 32.08 -3.25
C ASN A 166 -28.46 33.24 -4.16
N LEU A 167 -29.42 33.03 -5.06
CA LEU A 167 -30.04 34.10 -5.86
C LEU A 167 -31.58 34.12 -5.74
N GLY A 168 -32.11 34.27 -4.56
CA GLY A 168 -33.55 34.37 -4.37
C GLY A 168 -33.99 35.00 -3.05
N HIS A 169 -33.55 36.24 -2.77
CA HIS A 169 -34.33 37.16 -1.89
C HIS A 169 -33.72 38.56 -1.94
N LEU A 170 -34.14 39.32 -2.93
CA LEU A 170 -34.18 40.76 -2.90
C LEU A 170 -35.33 41.26 -3.79
N LYS A 171 -36.49 41.36 -3.20
CA LYS A 171 -37.49 42.36 -3.54
C LYS A 171 -38.28 42.71 -2.26
#